data_79e66d4ec9db4ad5d7bd5bac9313f86d
#
_entry.id   79e66d4ec9db4ad5d7bd5bac9313f86d
#
_cell.length_a   1.000
_cell.length_b   1.000
_cell.length_c   1.000
_cell.angle_alpha   90.00
_cell.angle_beta   90.00
_cell.angle_gamma   90.00
#
_symmetry.space_group_name_H-M   'P 1'
#
loop_
_entity.id
_entity.type
_entity.pdbx_description
1 polymer ?
#
loop_
_entity_poly.entity_id
_entity_poly.type
_entity_poly.pdbx_seq_one_letter_code
_entity_poly.pdbx_strand_id
1 'polypeptide(L)'
;MAAQAGSHGAARVISIILMVVGVLMIVMGATTYAMVSATLAAENIVVSEDACLGGREVAGPLPAYCEAQIIATHSLEATGGKTYAQLDREDPLRAVAMNGSFLRASLFTSVVAFGVSLLVVGLGILFILVGVALLSLAGKKQATAGA
;
A
#
# COMPACT_ATOMS: atom_id res chain seq x y z
N MET A 1 -22.37 34.23 -25.71
CA MET A 1 -20.87 34.16 -25.69
C MET A 1 -20.26 34.16 -24.28
N ALA A 2 -20.91 34.70 -23.25
CA ALA A 2 -20.36 34.72 -21.87
C ALA A 2 -20.22 33.35 -21.17
N ALA A 3 -21.06 32.37 -21.50
CA ALA A 3 -21.05 31.03 -20.85
C ALA A 3 -19.81 30.17 -21.21
N GLN A 4 -19.17 30.43 -22.33
CA GLN A 4 -17.98 29.64 -22.73
C GLN A 4 -16.68 30.12 -22.05
N ALA A 5 -16.56 31.40 -21.72
CA ALA A 5 -15.40 31.94 -21.03
C ALA A 5 -15.27 31.40 -19.58
N GLY A 6 -16.40 31.19 -18.90
CA GLY A 6 -16.42 30.60 -17.54
C GLY A 6 -15.96 29.14 -17.47
N SER A 7 -16.25 28.33 -18.50
CA SER A 7 -15.90 26.92 -18.53
C SER A 7 -14.39 26.68 -18.68
N HIS A 8 -13.65 27.55 -19.38
CA HIS A 8 -12.20 27.43 -19.56
C HIS A 8 -11.43 27.79 -18.29
N GLY A 9 -11.87 28.83 -17.56
CA GLY A 9 -11.28 29.17 -16.28
C GLY A 9 -11.43 28.04 -15.26
N ALA A 10 -12.65 27.46 -15.19
CA ALA A 10 -12.93 26.33 -14.29
C ALA A 10 -12.09 25.10 -14.63
N ALA A 11 -11.96 24.73 -15.92
CA ALA A 11 -11.14 23.59 -16.34
C ALA A 11 -9.67 23.76 -15.94
N ARG A 12 -9.11 24.96 -16.11
CA ARG A 12 -7.73 25.27 -15.73
C ARG A 12 -7.51 25.18 -14.21
N VAL A 13 -8.45 25.71 -13.41
CA VAL A 13 -8.38 25.64 -11.95
C VAL A 13 -8.46 24.19 -11.48
N ILE A 14 -9.41 23.40 -12.01
CA ILE A 14 -9.54 21.97 -11.69
C ILE A 14 -8.24 21.21 -12.06
N SER A 15 -7.65 21.46 -13.21
CA SER A 15 -6.39 20.83 -13.63
C SER A 15 -5.26 21.10 -12.63
N ILE A 16 -5.12 22.33 -12.17
CA ILE A 16 -4.08 22.71 -11.21
C ILE A 16 -4.34 22.00 -9.86
N ILE A 17 -5.58 22.00 -9.40
CA ILE A 17 -5.97 21.31 -8.14
C ILE A 17 -5.63 19.81 -8.23
N LEU A 18 -6.00 19.14 -9.34
CA LEU A 18 -5.68 17.73 -9.55
C LEU A 18 -4.17 17.46 -9.51
N MET A 19 -3.37 18.29 -10.18
CA MET A 19 -1.92 18.13 -10.15
C MET A 19 -1.33 18.33 -8.75
N VAL A 20 -1.78 19.34 -8.02
CA VAL A 20 -1.31 19.59 -6.64
C VAL A 20 -1.70 18.43 -5.71
N VAL A 21 -2.96 17.99 -5.77
CA VAL A 21 -3.42 16.83 -5.00
C VAL A 21 -2.65 15.57 -5.38
N GLY A 22 -2.40 15.34 -6.66
CA GLY A 22 -1.60 14.21 -7.15
C GLY A 22 -0.18 14.21 -6.59
N VAL A 23 0.49 15.35 -6.56
CA VAL A 23 1.84 15.47 -5.94
C VAL A 23 1.79 15.16 -4.45
N LEU A 24 0.82 15.72 -3.72
CA LEU A 24 0.67 15.46 -2.30
C LEU A 24 0.44 13.97 -2.01
N MET A 25 -0.40 13.30 -2.80
CA MET A 25 -0.64 11.86 -2.68
C MET A 25 0.63 11.04 -2.91
N ILE A 26 1.44 11.39 -3.93
CA ILE A 26 2.72 10.70 -4.19
C ILE A 26 3.66 10.86 -3.00
N VAL A 27 3.82 12.06 -2.48
CA VAL A 27 4.69 12.33 -1.33
C VAL A 27 4.23 11.56 -0.11
N MET A 28 2.94 11.61 0.22
CA MET A 28 2.39 10.89 1.39
C MET A 28 2.51 9.37 1.23
N GLY A 29 2.17 8.82 0.08
CA GLY A 29 2.26 7.38 -0.19
C GLY A 29 3.70 6.88 -0.13
N ALA A 30 4.65 7.60 -0.74
CA ALA A 30 6.07 7.26 -0.67
C ALA A 30 6.63 7.33 0.75
N THR A 31 6.25 8.36 1.52
CA THR A 31 6.67 8.52 2.93
C THR A 31 6.12 7.37 3.79
N THR A 32 4.83 7.01 3.62
CA THR A 32 4.22 5.89 4.34
C THR A 32 4.90 4.57 4.00
N TYR A 33 5.19 4.32 2.72
CA TYR A 33 5.93 3.13 2.28
C TYR A 33 7.30 3.03 2.95
N ALA A 34 8.07 4.12 2.92
CA ALA A 34 9.40 4.18 3.54
C ALA A 34 9.34 3.98 5.06
N MET A 35 8.35 4.55 5.73
CA MET A 35 8.16 4.40 7.18
C MET A 35 7.86 2.94 7.55
N VAL A 36 6.93 2.29 6.85
CA VAL A 36 6.60 0.88 7.10
C VAL A 36 7.81 -0.02 6.84
N SER A 37 8.55 0.23 5.75
CA SER A 37 9.79 -0.51 5.43
C SER A 37 10.85 -0.36 6.52
N ALA A 38 11.09 0.87 6.98
CA ALA A 38 12.07 1.13 8.05
C ALA A 38 11.66 0.51 9.39
N THR A 39 10.36 0.54 9.72
CA THR A 39 9.84 -0.07 10.95
C THR A 39 10.01 -1.60 10.92
N LEU A 40 9.70 -2.24 9.80
CA LEU A 40 9.91 -3.68 9.64
C LEU A 40 11.39 -4.07 9.70
N ALA A 41 12.27 -3.32 9.01
CA ALA A 41 13.70 -3.56 9.04
C ALA A 41 14.28 -3.45 10.46
N ALA A 42 13.74 -2.53 11.29
CA ALA A 42 14.17 -2.36 12.68
C ALA A 42 13.85 -3.58 13.57
N GLU A 43 12.88 -4.42 13.19
CA GLU A 43 12.57 -5.66 13.88
C GLU A 43 13.62 -6.78 13.63
N ASN A 44 14.52 -6.59 12.66
CA ASN A 44 15.57 -7.55 12.28
C ASN A 44 15.03 -8.96 11.97
N ILE A 45 13.83 -9.03 11.41
CA ILE A 45 13.21 -10.31 11.02
C ILE A 45 13.85 -10.76 9.71
N VAL A 46 14.29 -12.03 9.68
CA VAL A 46 14.77 -12.71 8.48
C VAL A 46 13.77 -13.78 8.09
N VAL A 47 13.41 -13.83 6.83
CA VAL A 47 12.48 -14.84 6.30
C VAL A 47 13.06 -16.23 6.52
N SER A 48 12.25 -17.13 7.08
CA SER A 48 12.64 -18.52 7.37
C SER A 48 13.15 -19.23 6.11
N GLU A 49 14.18 -20.09 6.23
CA GLU A 49 14.86 -20.71 5.09
C GLU A 49 13.94 -21.59 4.23
N ASP A 50 12.88 -22.15 4.83
CA ASP A 50 11.87 -22.99 4.19
C ASP A 50 10.71 -22.20 3.57
N ALA A 51 10.72 -20.87 3.70
CA ALA A 51 9.76 -19.98 3.08
C ALA A 51 10.17 -19.53 1.67
N CYS A 52 9.21 -18.96 0.93
CA CYS A 52 9.53 -18.21 -0.28
C CYS A 52 10.45 -17.02 0.10
N LEU A 53 11.53 -16.78 -0.59
CA LEU A 53 12.55 -15.77 -0.28
C LEU A 53 13.33 -15.99 1.03
N GLY A 54 13.56 -17.25 1.44
CA GLY A 54 14.33 -17.62 2.64
C GLY A 54 15.67 -16.86 2.74
N GLY A 55 16.06 -16.49 3.96
CA GLY A 55 17.27 -15.75 4.25
C GLY A 55 17.24 -14.25 3.92
N ARG A 56 16.13 -13.71 3.40
CA ARG A 56 15.99 -12.27 3.12
C ARG A 56 15.43 -11.51 4.33
N GLU A 57 15.93 -10.29 4.52
CA GLU A 57 15.39 -9.37 5.52
C GLU A 57 13.93 -8.97 5.18
N VAL A 58 13.09 -8.92 6.21
CA VAL A 58 11.69 -8.50 6.09
C VAL A 58 11.61 -6.97 6.15
N ALA A 59 11.87 -6.32 5.02
CA ALA A 59 11.81 -4.86 4.88
C ALA A 59 10.85 -4.42 3.74
N GLY A 60 10.02 -5.31 3.23
CA GLY A 60 9.12 -5.04 2.11
C GLY A 60 7.94 -6.00 2.02
N PRO A 61 6.99 -5.76 1.09
CA PRO A 61 5.73 -6.50 1.04
C PRO A 61 5.89 -7.99 0.74
N LEU A 62 6.79 -8.37 -0.17
CA LEU A 62 6.97 -9.77 -0.55
C LEU A 62 7.66 -10.60 0.55
N PRO A 63 8.79 -10.17 1.16
CA PRO A 63 9.37 -10.87 2.31
C PRO A 63 8.40 -10.98 3.48
N ALA A 64 7.65 -9.90 3.79
CA ALA A 64 6.63 -9.92 4.86
C ALA A 64 5.49 -10.93 4.57
N TYR A 65 5.07 -11.04 3.32
CA TYR A 65 4.09 -12.03 2.90
C TYR A 65 4.63 -13.46 3.04
N CYS A 66 5.87 -13.73 2.58
CA CYS A 66 6.49 -15.04 2.66
C CYS A 66 6.64 -15.50 4.12
N GLU A 67 7.12 -14.63 5.00
CA GLU A 67 7.25 -14.93 6.42
C GLU A 67 5.89 -15.15 7.10
N ALA A 68 4.88 -14.33 6.77
CA ALA A 68 3.52 -14.53 7.30
C ALA A 68 2.91 -15.89 6.93
N GLN A 69 3.24 -16.41 5.74
CA GLN A 69 2.74 -17.72 5.28
C GLN A 69 3.43 -18.87 6.01
N ILE A 70 4.75 -18.81 6.16
CA ILE A 70 5.49 -19.89 6.83
C ILE A 70 5.19 -19.94 8.33
N ILE A 71 5.01 -18.78 8.99
CA ILE A 71 4.55 -18.72 10.39
C ILE A 71 3.22 -19.45 10.58
N ALA A 72 2.29 -19.36 9.61
CA ALA A 72 1.04 -20.10 9.68
C ALA A 72 1.27 -21.61 9.66
N THR A 73 2.16 -22.10 8.80
CA THR A 73 2.53 -23.51 8.67
C THR A 73 3.16 -24.01 9.97
N HIS A 74 4.21 -23.33 10.44
CA HIS A 74 4.93 -23.70 11.68
C HIS A 74 4.02 -23.68 12.91
N SER A 75 3.10 -22.69 12.98
CA SER A 75 2.14 -22.60 14.08
C SER A 75 1.16 -23.78 14.08
N LEU A 76 0.67 -24.21 12.90
CA LEU A 76 -0.19 -25.39 12.77
C LEU A 76 0.55 -26.69 13.08
N GLU A 77 1.78 -26.84 12.62
CA GLU A 77 2.61 -28.00 12.93
C GLU A 77 2.87 -28.11 14.43
N ALA A 78 3.23 -27.02 15.10
CA ALA A 78 3.46 -26.96 16.53
C ALA A 78 2.21 -27.28 17.37
N THR A 79 1.02 -27.07 16.81
CA THR A 79 -0.28 -27.32 17.48
C THR A 79 -0.97 -28.62 17.03
N GLY A 80 -0.27 -29.49 16.29
CA GLY A 80 -0.84 -30.72 15.75
C GLY A 80 -1.97 -30.48 14.74
N GLY A 81 -1.87 -29.43 13.93
CA GLY A 81 -2.84 -29.04 12.90
C GLY A 81 -4.06 -28.27 13.44
N LYS A 82 -4.07 -27.91 14.71
CA LYS A 82 -5.19 -27.18 15.33
C LYS A 82 -4.96 -25.68 15.31
N THR A 83 -5.99 -24.93 14.90
CA THR A 83 -6.01 -23.48 15.03
C THR A 83 -6.30 -23.04 16.47
N TYR A 84 -6.05 -21.77 16.79
CA TYR A 84 -6.38 -21.19 18.09
C TYR A 84 -7.83 -21.45 18.53
N ALA A 85 -8.79 -21.41 17.61
CA ALA A 85 -10.21 -21.63 17.91
C ALA A 85 -10.56 -23.10 18.21
N GLN A 86 -9.73 -24.04 17.76
CA GLN A 86 -9.93 -25.49 17.93
C GLN A 86 -9.25 -26.05 19.19
N LEU A 87 -8.38 -25.27 19.82
CA LEU A 87 -7.71 -25.63 21.06
C LEU A 87 -8.57 -25.29 22.27
N ASP A 88 -8.60 -26.20 23.27
CA ASP A 88 -9.31 -25.97 24.53
C ASP A 88 -8.72 -24.77 25.28
N ARG A 89 -9.54 -24.15 26.14
CA ARG A 89 -9.13 -22.92 26.85
C ARG A 89 -7.92 -23.14 27.77
N GLU A 90 -7.81 -24.34 28.34
CA GLU A 90 -6.73 -24.73 29.25
C GLU A 90 -5.54 -25.39 28.51
N ASP A 91 -5.60 -25.54 27.18
CA ASP A 91 -4.55 -26.18 26.42
C ASP A 91 -3.29 -25.27 26.37
N PRO A 92 -2.11 -25.76 26.83
CA PRO A 92 -0.88 -24.97 26.80
C PRO A 92 -0.44 -24.53 25.38
N LEU A 93 -0.83 -25.27 24.34
CA LEU A 93 -0.54 -24.94 22.95
C LEU A 93 -1.33 -23.73 22.44
N ARG A 94 -2.36 -23.31 23.19
CA ARG A 94 -3.16 -22.13 22.84
C ARG A 94 -2.30 -20.86 22.78
N ALA A 95 -1.31 -20.71 23.65
CA ALA A 95 -0.38 -19.58 23.63
C ALA A 95 0.50 -19.60 22.36
N VAL A 96 0.93 -20.76 21.91
CA VAL A 96 1.70 -20.93 20.67
C VAL A 96 0.87 -20.51 19.46
N ALA A 97 -0.37 -21.03 19.36
CA ALA A 97 -1.30 -20.68 18.29
C ALA A 97 -1.64 -19.17 18.27
N MET A 98 -1.80 -18.57 19.46
CA MET A 98 -2.07 -17.14 19.60
C MET A 98 -0.90 -16.30 19.09
N ASN A 99 0.33 -16.61 19.53
CA ASN A 99 1.53 -15.90 19.11
C ASN A 99 1.74 -15.98 17.58
N GLY A 100 1.60 -17.19 17.00
CA GLY A 100 1.68 -17.37 15.55
C GLY A 100 0.63 -16.55 14.79
N SER A 101 -0.62 -16.54 15.28
CA SER A 101 -1.70 -15.75 14.69
C SER A 101 -1.43 -14.25 14.80
N PHE A 102 -0.87 -13.77 15.91
CA PHE A 102 -0.54 -12.37 16.14
C PHE A 102 0.60 -11.90 15.23
N LEU A 103 1.69 -12.65 15.15
CA LEU A 103 2.81 -12.35 14.25
C LEU A 103 2.36 -12.33 12.78
N ARG A 104 1.58 -13.32 12.38
CA ARG A 104 1.00 -13.38 11.03
C ARG A 104 0.11 -12.17 10.73
N ALA A 105 -0.78 -11.79 11.66
CA ALA A 105 -1.65 -10.64 11.49
C ALA A 105 -0.85 -9.32 11.37
N SER A 106 0.20 -9.15 12.16
CA SER A 106 1.11 -8.00 12.09
C SER A 106 1.77 -7.89 10.72
N LEU A 107 2.35 -8.98 10.21
CA LEU A 107 2.99 -9.02 8.89
C LEU A 107 1.99 -8.76 7.75
N PHE A 108 0.79 -9.36 7.79
CA PHE A 108 -0.24 -9.08 6.79
C PHE A 108 -0.74 -7.63 6.83
N THR A 109 -0.83 -7.04 8.00
CA THR A 109 -1.17 -5.61 8.15
C THR A 109 -0.11 -4.75 7.44
N SER A 110 1.17 -5.10 7.58
CA SER A 110 2.26 -4.41 6.87
C SER A 110 2.16 -4.60 5.36
N VAL A 111 1.84 -5.80 4.86
CA VAL A 111 1.60 -6.05 3.43
C VAL A 111 0.45 -5.18 2.89
N VAL A 112 -0.66 -5.08 3.64
CA VAL A 112 -1.79 -4.20 3.28
C VAL A 112 -1.35 -2.74 3.27
N ALA A 113 -0.58 -2.29 4.26
CA ALA A 113 -0.07 -0.91 4.34
C ALA A 113 0.82 -0.57 3.14
N PHE A 114 1.70 -1.47 2.71
CA PHE A 114 2.48 -1.33 1.47
C PHE A 114 1.57 -1.22 0.24
N GLY A 115 0.57 -2.10 0.13
CA GLY A 115 -0.39 -2.08 -0.97
C GLY A 115 -1.17 -0.79 -1.07
N VAL A 116 -1.67 -0.28 0.05
CA VAL A 116 -2.37 1.02 0.12
C VAL A 116 -1.43 2.17 -0.24
N SER A 117 -0.20 2.15 0.26
CA SER A 117 0.80 3.19 -0.07
C SER A 117 1.07 3.26 -1.58
N LEU A 118 1.26 2.12 -2.24
CA LEU A 118 1.45 2.03 -3.68
C LEU A 118 0.20 2.46 -4.46
N LEU A 119 -0.99 2.11 -4.00
CA LEU A 119 -2.25 2.57 -4.58
C LEU A 119 -2.36 4.09 -4.54
N VAL A 120 -2.04 4.70 -3.40
CA VAL A 120 -2.07 6.17 -3.24
C VAL A 120 -1.08 6.85 -4.18
N VAL A 121 0.14 6.30 -4.33
CA VAL A 121 1.13 6.79 -5.32
C VAL A 121 0.59 6.67 -6.74
N GLY A 122 0.02 5.52 -7.10
CA GLY A 122 -0.55 5.27 -8.42
C GLY A 122 -1.71 6.22 -8.76
N LEU A 123 -2.61 6.46 -7.80
CA LEU A 123 -3.69 7.44 -7.95
C LEU A 123 -3.14 8.87 -8.07
N GLY A 124 -2.09 9.21 -7.34
CA GLY A 124 -1.43 10.52 -7.45
C GLY A 124 -0.86 10.76 -8.86
N ILE A 125 -0.20 9.76 -9.43
CA ILE A 125 0.28 9.80 -10.81
C ILE A 125 -0.89 9.98 -11.79
N LEU A 126 -1.96 9.22 -11.62
CA LEU A 126 -3.16 9.32 -12.46
C LEU A 126 -3.76 10.73 -12.41
N PHE A 127 -3.86 11.34 -11.23
CA PHE A 127 -4.39 12.69 -11.05
C PHE A 127 -3.52 13.73 -11.78
N ILE A 128 -2.20 13.59 -11.74
CA ILE A 128 -1.30 14.47 -12.49
C ILE A 128 -1.53 14.31 -13.99
N LEU A 129 -1.61 13.08 -14.50
CA LEU A 129 -1.84 12.80 -15.91
C LEU A 129 -3.18 13.39 -16.41
N VAL A 130 -4.26 13.20 -15.63
CA VAL A 130 -5.57 13.78 -15.93
C VAL A 130 -5.51 15.31 -15.89
N GLY A 131 -4.85 15.90 -14.90
CA GLY A 131 -4.64 17.34 -14.79
C GLY A 131 -3.92 17.92 -16.02
N VAL A 132 -2.84 17.29 -16.45
CA VAL A 132 -2.08 17.68 -17.64
C VAL A 132 -2.94 17.57 -18.91
N ALA A 133 -3.69 16.48 -19.07
CA ALA A 133 -4.57 16.28 -20.22
C ALA A 133 -5.65 17.37 -20.31
N LEU A 134 -6.31 17.68 -19.19
CA LEU A 134 -7.33 18.74 -19.13
C LEU A 134 -6.74 20.12 -19.44
N LEU A 135 -5.53 20.40 -18.93
CA LEU A 135 -4.86 21.67 -19.20
C LEU A 135 -4.50 21.83 -20.69
N SER A 136 -4.03 20.75 -21.33
CA SER A 136 -3.69 20.71 -22.75
C SER A 136 -4.93 20.93 -23.64
N LEU A 137 -6.08 20.33 -23.27
CA LEU A 137 -7.34 20.51 -23.99
C LEU A 137 -7.89 21.93 -23.86
N ALA A 138 -7.75 22.54 -22.68
CA ALA A 138 -8.16 23.93 -22.45
C ALA A 138 -7.31 24.91 -23.27
N GLY A 139 -6.00 24.64 -23.43
CA GLY A 139 -5.09 25.48 -24.24
C GLY A 139 -5.35 25.41 -25.74
N LYS A 140 -5.61 24.21 -26.29
CA LYS A 140 -5.88 24.03 -27.73
C LYS A 140 -7.16 24.76 -28.20
N LYS A 141 -8.22 24.79 -27.38
CA LYS A 141 -9.46 25.49 -27.71
C LYS A 141 -9.30 26.99 -27.73
N GLN A 142 -8.39 27.57 -26.97
CA GLN A 142 -8.08 29.03 -27.06
C GLN A 142 -7.38 29.40 -28.36
N ALA A 143 -6.47 28.55 -28.87
CA ALA A 143 -5.77 28.81 -30.11
C ALA A 143 -6.70 28.81 -31.35
N THR A 144 -7.73 27.94 -31.36
CA THR A 144 -8.72 27.88 -32.44
C THR A 144 -9.81 28.95 -32.39
N ALA A 145 -10.03 29.60 -31.25
CA ALA A 145 -11.00 30.67 -31.11
C ALA A 145 -10.44 32.06 -31.41
N GLY A 146 -9.11 32.18 -31.50
CA GLY A 146 -8.39 33.44 -31.79
C GLY A 146 -7.85 33.55 -33.24
N ALA A 147 -8.12 32.53 -34.09
CA ALA A 147 -7.82 32.52 -35.50
C ALA A 147 -9.09 32.72 -36.34
#